data_7d6fc75ea35b015bc8608dbf3b5e1835
#
_entry.id   7d6fc75ea35b015bc8608dbf3b5e1835
#
_cell.length_a   1.000
_cell.length_b   1.000
_cell.length_c   1.000
_cell.angle_alpha   90.00
_cell.angle_beta   90.00
_cell.angle_gamma   90.00
#
_symmetry.space_group_name_H-M   'P 1'
#
loop_
_entity.id
_entity.type
_entity.pdbx_description
1 polymer ?
#
loop_
_entity_poly.entity_id
_entity_poly.type
_entity_poly.pdbx_seq_one_letter_code
_entity_poly.pdbx_strand_id
1 'polypeptide(L)'
;MSQQNRFQDNSSGVITDTKYNKYWLPKDSWGDLGQWRNFNEAKAYTQLMNQVYAGGFSDWRLPTLEEARTLYDPELGQKDWDDEAVFIDSLFVTNCANFMWTSETNDKQEVGRINLRNGEVEFIDPNTQEHQSARLVRDISADRQLGAGGG
;
A
#
# COMPACT_ATOMS: atom_id res chain seq x y z
N MET A 1 -22.55 -8.08 4.51
CA MET A 1 -21.73 -7.08 3.87
C MET A 1 -20.64 -7.72 3.07
N SER A 2 -20.61 -7.39 1.81
CA SER A 2 -19.64 -7.97 0.89
C SER A 2 -18.21 -7.65 1.24
N GLN A 3 -17.96 -6.54 1.96
CA GLN A 3 -16.62 -6.12 2.29
C GLN A 3 -16.02 -6.80 3.52
N GLN A 4 -16.84 -7.49 4.32
CA GLN A 4 -16.37 -8.04 5.58
C GLN A 4 -15.26 -9.08 5.42
N ASN A 5 -15.27 -9.82 4.32
CA ASN A 5 -14.30 -10.89 4.09
C ASN A 5 -13.31 -10.56 2.98
N ARG A 6 -13.28 -9.32 2.53
CA ARG A 6 -12.39 -8.93 1.46
C ARG A 6 -10.93 -9.05 1.86
N PHE A 7 -10.57 -8.51 3.01
CA PHE A 7 -9.21 -8.56 3.52
C PHE A 7 -9.06 -9.63 4.56
N GLN A 8 -8.05 -10.46 4.45
CA GLN A 8 -7.82 -11.58 5.36
C GLN A 8 -6.37 -11.61 5.77
N ASP A 9 -6.15 -11.86 7.05
CA ASP A 9 -4.81 -12.04 7.60
C ASP A 9 -4.30 -13.42 7.20
N ASN A 10 -3.10 -13.43 6.67
CA ASN A 10 -2.54 -14.66 6.12
C ASN A 10 -1.33 -15.08 6.99
N SER A 11 -1.10 -16.38 7.09
CA SER A 11 -0.10 -16.93 7.99
C SER A 11 1.33 -16.50 7.69
N SER A 12 1.61 -15.99 6.50
CA SER A 12 2.95 -15.50 6.15
C SER A 12 3.17 -14.03 6.55
N GLY A 13 2.19 -13.42 7.22
CA GLY A 13 2.34 -12.04 7.69
C GLY A 13 1.98 -10.98 6.66
N VAL A 14 1.16 -11.34 5.68
CA VAL A 14 0.65 -10.40 4.69
C VAL A 14 -0.87 -10.36 4.76
N ILE A 15 -1.47 -9.35 4.16
CA ILE A 15 -2.92 -9.22 4.07
C ILE A 15 -3.34 -9.63 2.67
N THR A 16 -4.29 -10.55 2.58
CA THR A 16 -4.85 -11.00 1.31
C THR A 16 -6.07 -10.15 0.97
N ASP A 17 -6.05 -9.50 -0.20
CA ASP A 17 -7.22 -8.83 -0.77
C ASP A 17 -7.88 -9.80 -1.72
N THR A 18 -8.95 -10.44 -1.27
CA THR A 18 -9.62 -11.50 -2.04
C THR A 18 -10.42 -10.93 -3.21
N LYS A 19 -10.79 -9.66 -3.15
CA LYS A 19 -11.59 -9.04 -4.20
C LYS A 19 -10.75 -8.77 -5.47
N TYR A 20 -9.49 -8.34 -5.28
CA TYR A 20 -8.64 -7.94 -6.40
C TYR A 20 -7.44 -8.85 -6.58
N ASN A 21 -7.34 -9.94 -5.80
CA ASN A 21 -6.24 -10.91 -5.89
C ASN A 21 -4.88 -10.24 -5.69
N LYS A 22 -4.75 -9.56 -4.57
CA LYS A 22 -3.49 -8.87 -4.20
C LYS A 22 -3.07 -9.29 -2.80
N TYR A 23 -1.76 -9.25 -2.56
CA TYR A 23 -1.22 -9.24 -1.21
C TYR A 23 -0.75 -7.83 -0.90
N TRP A 24 -0.97 -7.40 0.32
CA TRP A 24 -0.51 -6.11 0.83
C TRP A 24 0.34 -6.34 2.07
N LEU A 25 1.40 -5.56 2.24
CA LEU A 25 2.08 -5.55 3.53
C LEU A 25 1.21 -4.82 4.55
N PRO A 26 1.12 -5.34 5.79
CA PRO A 26 0.23 -4.74 6.78
C PRO A 26 0.67 -3.38 7.28
N LYS A 27 1.99 -3.11 7.29
CA LYS A 27 2.53 -1.81 7.68
C LYS A 27 2.96 -1.04 6.45
N ASP A 28 2.77 0.28 6.50
CA ASP A 28 3.40 1.16 5.54
C ASP A 28 4.81 1.51 6.04
N SER A 29 5.57 2.26 5.24
CA SER A 29 6.93 2.62 5.61
C SER A 29 6.99 3.53 6.85
N TRP A 30 5.96 4.32 7.10
CA TRP A 30 5.88 5.10 8.32
C TRP A 30 5.76 4.19 9.55
N GLY A 31 4.86 3.20 9.49
CA GLY A 31 4.68 2.25 10.59
C GLY A 31 5.93 1.41 10.84
N ASP A 32 6.69 1.14 9.80
CA ASP A 32 7.90 0.31 9.88
C ASP A 32 9.12 1.11 10.34
N LEU A 33 9.32 2.31 9.80
CA LEU A 33 10.56 3.06 10.00
C LEU A 33 10.42 4.29 10.90
N GLY A 34 9.19 4.79 11.06
CA GLY A 34 8.96 6.03 11.81
C GLY A 34 9.49 7.26 11.08
N GLN A 35 9.56 7.23 9.75
CA GLN A 35 10.07 8.31 8.93
C GLN A 35 9.17 8.53 7.73
N TRP A 36 8.93 9.79 7.40
CA TRP A 36 8.23 10.14 6.17
C TRP A 36 9.16 9.92 4.99
N ARG A 37 8.61 9.56 3.83
CA ARG A 37 9.40 9.21 2.67
C ARG A 37 8.98 10.02 1.45
N ASN A 38 9.95 10.63 0.76
CA ASN A 38 9.69 11.16 -0.57
C ASN A 38 9.61 9.99 -1.56
N PHE A 39 9.35 10.28 -2.83
CA PHE A 39 9.12 9.23 -3.80
C PHE A 39 10.35 8.34 -4.02
N ASN A 40 11.54 8.92 -4.13
CA ASN A 40 12.76 8.13 -4.31
C ASN A 40 13.03 7.24 -3.10
N GLU A 41 12.79 7.77 -1.90
CA GLU A 41 12.93 7.00 -0.67
C GLU A 41 11.89 5.89 -0.58
N ALA A 42 10.68 6.13 -1.08
CA ALA A 42 9.63 5.10 -1.15
C ALA A 42 10.06 3.97 -2.08
N LYS A 43 10.69 4.29 -3.20
CA LYS A 43 11.23 3.28 -4.11
C LYS A 43 12.37 2.50 -3.47
N ALA A 44 13.24 3.17 -2.73
CA ALA A 44 14.33 2.50 -2.01
C ALA A 44 13.79 1.56 -0.94
N TYR A 45 12.75 1.97 -0.24
CA TYR A 45 12.08 1.12 0.73
C TYR A 45 11.50 -0.13 0.06
N THR A 46 10.92 0.02 -1.13
CA THR A 46 10.40 -1.10 -1.90
C THR A 46 11.51 -2.10 -2.22
N GLN A 47 12.67 -1.61 -2.65
CA GLN A 47 13.81 -2.48 -2.94
C GLN A 47 14.29 -3.19 -1.68
N LEU A 48 14.31 -2.50 -0.56
CA LEU A 48 14.71 -3.10 0.71
C LEU A 48 13.78 -4.25 1.09
N MET A 49 12.48 -4.04 0.98
CA MET A 49 11.51 -5.09 1.32
C MET A 49 11.66 -6.31 0.42
N ASN A 50 12.01 -6.11 -0.84
CA ASN A 50 12.28 -7.22 -1.76
C ASN A 50 13.58 -7.94 -1.42
N GLN A 51 14.60 -7.20 -1.02
CA GLN A 51 15.89 -7.81 -0.62
C GLN A 51 15.76 -8.67 0.63
N VAL A 52 14.88 -8.29 1.55
CA VAL A 52 14.69 -9.05 2.78
C VAL A 52 13.54 -10.06 2.67
N TYR A 53 12.94 -10.19 1.51
CA TYR A 53 11.82 -11.12 1.28
C TYR A 53 10.68 -10.90 2.28
N ALA A 54 10.26 -9.65 2.43
CA ALA A 54 9.19 -9.31 3.36
C ALA A 54 7.95 -10.18 3.07
N GLY A 55 7.38 -10.78 4.11
CA GLY A 55 6.23 -11.68 3.96
C GLY A 55 6.50 -12.92 3.12
N GLY A 56 7.77 -13.20 2.79
CA GLY A 56 8.18 -14.35 2.00
C GLY A 56 8.25 -14.08 0.49
N PHE A 57 8.14 -12.83 0.06
CA PHE A 57 8.10 -12.49 -1.36
C PHE A 57 9.11 -11.40 -1.70
N SER A 58 9.52 -11.36 -2.96
CA SER A 58 10.54 -10.42 -3.44
C SER A 58 10.09 -9.62 -4.66
N ASP A 59 8.80 -9.51 -4.89
CA ASP A 59 8.24 -8.75 -6.02
C ASP A 59 7.24 -7.68 -5.56
N TRP A 60 7.47 -7.12 -4.39
CA TRP A 60 6.70 -6.00 -3.88
C TRP A 60 6.91 -4.77 -4.76
N ARG A 61 5.89 -3.96 -4.88
CA ARG A 61 5.93 -2.72 -5.66
C ARG A 61 5.01 -1.69 -5.05
N LEU A 62 5.17 -0.44 -5.48
CA LEU A 62 4.20 0.59 -5.15
C LEU A 62 2.89 0.30 -5.90
N PRO A 63 1.74 0.62 -5.31
CA PRO A 63 0.47 0.41 -5.99
C PRO A 63 0.30 1.37 -7.16
N THR A 64 -0.46 0.92 -8.16
CA THR A 64 -0.97 1.85 -9.17
C THR A 64 -2.01 2.76 -8.50
N LEU A 65 -2.34 3.86 -9.17
CA LEU A 65 -3.37 4.75 -8.66
C LEU A 65 -4.70 4.02 -8.48
N GLU A 66 -5.04 3.17 -9.43
CA GLU A 66 -6.27 2.38 -9.36
C GLU A 66 -6.27 1.45 -8.15
N GLU A 67 -5.15 0.77 -7.91
CA GLU A 67 -5.03 -0.11 -6.74
C GLU A 67 -5.14 0.68 -5.44
N ALA A 68 -4.50 1.84 -5.38
CA ALA A 68 -4.57 2.69 -4.19
C ALA A 68 -6.00 3.13 -3.91
N ARG A 69 -6.75 3.48 -4.95
CA ARG A 69 -8.14 3.87 -4.80
C ARG A 69 -9.01 2.75 -4.26
N THR A 70 -8.68 1.49 -4.56
CA THR A 70 -9.46 0.36 -4.06
C THR A 70 -9.34 0.17 -2.56
N LEU A 71 -8.28 0.69 -1.94
CA LEU A 71 -8.12 0.61 -0.48
C LEU A 71 -9.02 1.57 0.26
N TYR A 72 -9.28 2.74 -0.32
CA TYR A 72 -10.11 3.74 0.30
C TYR A 72 -11.58 3.30 0.23
N ASP A 73 -12.24 3.21 1.39
CA ASP A 73 -13.64 2.83 1.47
C ASP A 73 -14.28 3.62 2.60
N PRO A 74 -15.22 4.53 2.31
CA PRO A 74 -15.81 5.38 3.36
C PRO A 74 -16.60 4.60 4.42
N GLU A 75 -16.89 3.31 4.20
CA GLU A 75 -17.54 2.47 5.20
C GLU A 75 -16.55 1.83 6.17
N LEU A 76 -15.25 1.93 5.92
CA LEU A 76 -14.22 1.41 6.79
C LEU A 76 -13.59 2.54 7.59
N GLY A 77 -12.78 2.21 8.57
CA GLY A 77 -12.13 3.28 9.30
C GLY A 77 -11.16 2.79 10.35
N GLN A 78 -10.13 3.59 10.53
CA GLN A 78 -9.20 3.48 11.64
C GLN A 78 -8.53 4.84 11.82
N LYS A 79 -7.50 4.92 12.60
CA LYS A 79 -6.80 6.18 12.90
C LYS A 79 -5.43 6.20 12.24
N ASP A 80 -5.02 7.39 11.80
CA ASP A 80 -3.68 7.59 11.24
C ASP A 80 -2.72 8.09 12.32
N TRP A 81 -1.53 8.51 11.89
CA TRP A 81 -0.44 8.97 12.74
C TRP A 81 -0.83 10.17 13.61
N ASP A 82 -1.81 10.96 13.19
CA ASP A 82 -2.26 12.18 13.87
C ASP A 82 -3.63 11.97 14.52
N ASP A 83 -4.01 10.72 14.75
CA ASP A 83 -5.29 10.35 15.37
C ASP A 83 -6.50 10.83 14.56
N GLU A 84 -6.31 11.08 13.27
CA GLU A 84 -7.40 11.45 12.37
C GLU A 84 -7.94 10.20 11.66
N ALA A 85 -9.21 10.23 11.28
CA ALA A 85 -9.82 9.09 10.61
C ALA A 85 -9.22 8.88 9.21
N VAL A 86 -8.84 7.65 8.92
CA VAL A 86 -8.52 7.19 7.57
C VAL A 86 -9.45 6.03 7.24
N PHE A 87 -9.84 5.91 5.99
CA PHE A 87 -10.93 5.03 5.58
C PHE A 87 -10.37 3.81 4.86
N ILE A 88 -9.64 3.00 5.61
CA ILE A 88 -9.11 1.71 5.16
C ILE A 88 -9.47 0.65 6.20
N ASP A 89 -9.34 -0.61 5.80
CA ASP A 89 -9.66 -1.74 6.66
C ASP A 89 -8.78 -1.75 7.92
N SER A 90 -9.39 -2.05 9.06
CA SER A 90 -8.71 -2.09 10.34
C SER A 90 -7.68 -3.22 10.46
N LEU A 91 -7.66 -4.15 9.51
CA LEU A 91 -6.63 -5.19 9.47
C LEU A 91 -5.25 -4.61 9.17
N PHE A 92 -5.18 -3.51 8.43
CA PHE A 92 -3.93 -2.78 8.26
C PHE A 92 -3.52 -2.15 9.58
N VAL A 93 -2.21 -2.09 9.83
CA VAL A 93 -1.69 -1.59 11.09
C VAL A 93 -2.06 -0.12 11.27
N THR A 94 -2.60 0.21 12.42
CA THR A 94 -3.07 1.55 12.75
C THR A 94 -1.92 2.57 12.87
N ASN A 95 -2.26 3.84 12.97
CA ASN A 95 -1.32 4.96 13.04
C ASN A 95 -0.46 5.10 11.80
N CYS A 96 -1.02 4.75 10.66
CA CYS A 96 -0.32 4.83 9.36
C CYS A 96 -0.25 6.28 8.87
N ALA A 97 0.52 6.49 7.81
CA ALA A 97 0.50 7.76 7.09
C ALA A 97 -0.86 7.96 6.42
N ASN A 98 -1.29 9.20 6.32
CA ASN A 98 -2.53 9.49 5.58
C ASN A 98 -2.29 9.62 4.08
N PHE A 99 -1.08 10.00 3.65
CA PHE A 99 -0.74 10.03 2.23
C PHE A 99 0.01 8.77 1.83
N MET A 100 -0.38 8.21 0.70
CA MET A 100 0.23 7.00 0.15
C MET A 100 0.71 7.26 -1.27
N TRP A 101 1.99 7.00 -1.53
CA TRP A 101 2.53 7.11 -2.87
C TRP A 101 1.95 6.06 -3.80
N THR A 102 1.78 6.42 -5.07
CA THR A 102 1.45 5.48 -6.13
C THR A 102 2.58 5.48 -7.16
N SER A 103 2.52 4.55 -8.11
CA SER A 103 3.51 4.49 -9.19
C SER A 103 3.15 5.38 -10.38
N GLU A 104 2.03 6.11 -10.32
CA GLU A 104 1.57 6.93 -11.43
C GLU A 104 2.34 8.25 -11.50
N THR A 105 2.76 8.60 -12.72
CA THR A 105 3.38 9.89 -12.97
C THR A 105 2.63 10.59 -14.11
N ASN A 106 2.74 11.91 -14.16
CA ASN A 106 2.14 12.68 -15.24
C ASN A 106 3.25 13.25 -16.15
N ASP A 107 2.86 14.01 -17.16
CA ASP A 107 3.81 14.57 -18.13
C ASP A 107 4.68 15.69 -17.55
N LYS A 108 4.38 16.16 -16.35
CA LYS A 108 5.22 17.13 -15.62
C LYS A 108 6.17 16.43 -14.66
N GLN A 109 6.23 15.11 -14.71
CA GLN A 109 7.06 14.28 -13.82
C GLN A 109 6.65 14.39 -12.35
N GLU A 110 5.42 14.76 -12.10
CA GLU A 110 4.82 14.71 -10.77
C GLU A 110 4.29 13.30 -10.52
N VAL A 111 4.22 12.91 -9.25
CA VAL A 111 3.81 11.57 -8.84
C VAL A 111 2.50 11.66 -8.09
N GLY A 112 1.60 10.70 -8.39
CA GLY A 112 0.30 10.65 -7.73
C GLY A 112 0.39 10.12 -6.32
N ARG A 113 -0.29 10.79 -5.39
CA ARG A 113 -0.50 10.29 -4.04
C ARG A 113 -1.97 10.36 -3.71
N ILE A 114 -2.42 9.46 -2.85
CA ILE A 114 -3.80 9.46 -2.38
C ILE A 114 -3.83 9.79 -0.89
N ASN A 115 -4.81 10.59 -0.50
CA ASN A 115 -5.04 10.91 0.92
C ASN A 115 -6.11 9.98 1.45
N LEU A 116 -5.72 9.12 2.38
CA LEU A 116 -6.65 8.13 2.94
C LEU A 116 -7.69 8.74 3.88
N ARG A 117 -7.55 10.03 4.20
CA ARG A 117 -8.55 10.75 4.99
C ARG A 117 -9.81 11.08 4.18
N ASN A 118 -9.68 11.24 2.87
CA ASN A 118 -10.79 11.69 2.02
C ASN A 118 -10.84 11.04 0.64
N GLY A 119 -9.85 10.22 0.29
CA GLY A 119 -9.79 9.55 -1.01
C GLY A 119 -9.32 10.43 -2.15
N GLU A 120 -8.90 11.66 -1.87
CA GLU A 120 -8.47 12.58 -2.93
C GLU A 120 -7.08 12.24 -3.42
N VAL A 121 -6.89 12.43 -4.72
CA VAL A 121 -5.62 12.19 -5.41
C VAL A 121 -5.05 13.51 -5.86
N GLU A 122 -3.75 13.70 -5.69
CA GLU A 122 -3.05 14.84 -6.28
C GLU A 122 -1.70 14.40 -6.81
N PHE A 123 -1.24 15.09 -7.83
CA PHE A 123 0.08 14.87 -8.41
C PHE A 123 1.01 15.96 -7.91
N ILE A 124 2.12 15.57 -7.32
CA ILE A 124 3.02 16.49 -6.63
C ILE A 124 4.47 16.19 -6.97
N ASP A 125 5.33 17.11 -6.61
CA ASP A 125 6.78 16.96 -6.78
C ASP A 125 7.26 15.70 -6.04
N PRO A 126 8.02 14.81 -6.71
CA PRO A 126 8.51 13.59 -6.07
C PRO A 126 9.44 13.82 -4.88
N ASN A 127 10.00 15.01 -4.76
CA ASN A 127 10.86 15.36 -3.63
C ASN A 127 10.07 15.81 -2.39
N THR A 128 8.75 15.94 -2.51
CA THR A 128 7.90 16.32 -1.38
C THR A 128 8.00 15.29 -0.27
N GLN A 129 8.09 15.77 0.97
CA GLN A 129 8.17 14.90 2.13
C GLN A 129 7.22 15.44 3.21
N GLU A 130 5.94 15.08 3.08
CA GLU A 130 4.84 15.57 3.92
C GLU A 130 3.93 14.43 4.30
N HIS A 131 4.24 13.68 5.30
CA HIS A 131 3.35 12.62 5.81
C HIS A 131 3.02 11.53 4.78
N GLN A 132 3.93 11.30 3.83
CA GLN A 132 3.78 10.24 2.82
C GLN A 132 4.51 8.98 3.25
N SER A 133 3.97 7.85 2.81
CA SER A 133 4.61 6.55 3.01
C SER A 133 4.47 5.69 1.77
N ALA A 134 5.24 4.61 1.76
CA ALA A 134 5.09 3.53 0.79
C ALA A 134 4.29 2.41 1.44
N ARG A 135 3.21 1.99 0.79
CA ARG A 135 2.45 0.79 1.18
C ARG A 135 2.52 -0.15 0.00
N LEU A 136 3.08 -1.33 0.22
CA LEU A 136 3.49 -2.19 -0.87
C LEU A 136 2.47 -3.28 -1.16
N VAL A 137 2.39 -3.65 -2.42
CA VAL A 137 1.42 -4.59 -2.96
C VAL A 137 2.13 -5.55 -3.93
N ARG A 138 1.57 -6.74 -4.11
CA ARG A 138 2.01 -7.67 -5.15
C ARG A 138 0.80 -8.46 -5.67
N ASP A 139 0.95 -9.03 -6.86
CA ASP A 139 -0.12 -9.79 -7.50
C ASP A 139 -0.11 -11.25 -7.08
N ILE A 140 -1.25 -11.78 -6.66
CA ILE A 140 -1.39 -13.21 -6.36
C ILE A 140 -1.42 -14.03 -7.65
N SER A 141 -1.98 -13.49 -8.71
CA SER A 141 -2.10 -14.22 -9.97
C SER A 141 -0.75 -14.70 -10.51
N ALA A 142 0.35 -13.96 -10.23
CA ALA A 142 1.69 -14.39 -10.61
C ALA A 142 2.08 -15.69 -9.91
N ASP A 143 1.73 -15.85 -8.64
CA ASP A 143 1.99 -17.07 -7.88
C ASP A 143 1.20 -18.25 -8.44
N ARG A 144 -0.05 -18.01 -8.78
CA ARG A 144 -0.91 -19.06 -9.35
C ARG A 144 -0.36 -19.56 -10.68
N GLN A 145 0.13 -18.65 -11.52
CA GLN A 145 0.73 -19.03 -12.79
C GLN A 145 1.97 -19.87 -12.58
N LEU A 146 2.82 -19.47 -11.66
CA LEU A 146 4.02 -20.24 -11.35
C LEU A 146 3.66 -21.61 -10.78
N GLY A 147 2.69 -21.66 -9.89
CA GLY A 147 2.23 -22.91 -9.31
C GLY A 147 1.64 -23.85 -10.38
N ALA A 148 0.82 -23.31 -11.26
CA ALA A 148 0.22 -24.08 -12.35
C ALA A 148 1.29 -24.57 -13.32
N GLY A 149 2.29 -23.75 -13.63
CA GLY A 149 3.39 -24.15 -14.50
C GLY A 149 4.30 -25.18 -13.86
N GLY A 150 4.43 -25.15 -12.54
CA GLY A 150 5.25 -26.10 -11.79
C GLY A 150 4.52 -27.39 -11.48
N GLY A 151 3.23 -27.32 -11.56
CA GLY A 151 2.41 -28.46 -11.25
C GLY A 151 2.14 -29.30 -12.45
#